data_a1f03b6bad2dc030a225a883ead40c01
#
_entry.id   a1f03b6bad2dc030a225a883ead40c01
#
_cell.length_a   1.000
_cell.length_b   1.000
_cell.length_c   1.000
_cell.angle_alpha   90.00
_cell.angle_beta   90.00
_cell.angle_gamma   90.00
#
_symmetry.space_group_name_H-M   'P 1'
#
loop_
_entity.id
_entity.type
_entity.pdbx_description
1 polymer ?
#
loop_
_entity_poly.entity_id
_entity_poly.type
_entity_poly.pdbx_seq_one_letter_code
_entity_poly.pdbx_strand_id
1 'polypeptide(L)'
;MPQPDPAMKITTGFWHFARGMALAGTGKLNEAEAEYKVVSEAEQNTPPDVVFAAPINNKAKDIMKISEDVLGAKIAMARKDNLQAISLLTAAVAIQDTLKYGEPPDWFFPVRESLGGVLLINGDAAGAEKVFRADLDRNPRNPRSLFGLQQALKAQNRNYDAGFVEAEFHDSWKGGDVKVADLV
;
A
#
# COMPACT_ATOMS: atom_id res chain seq x y z
N MET A 1 -2.87 20.75 6.72
CA MET A 1 -1.58 20.60 7.43
C MET A 1 -0.57 21.51 6.77
N PRO A 2 0.19 22.36 7.50
CA PRO A 2 1.21 23.24 6.91
C PRO A 2 2.31 22.40 6.26
N GLN A 3 2.93 22.98 5.24
CA GLN A 3 4.07 22.37 4.55
C GLN A 3 5.29 22.34 5.50
N PRO A 4 6.06 21.23 5.54
CA PRO A 4 7.31 21.17 6.29
C PRO A 4 8.37 22.14 5.75
N ASP A 5 9.43 22.38 6.55
CA ASP A 5 10.59 23.12 6.08
C ASP A 5 11.21 22.38 4.85
N PRO A 6 11.44 23.09 3.72
CA PRO A 6 12.04 22.51 2.52
C PRO A 6 13.41 21.84 2.73
N ALA A 7 14.14 22.23 3.79
CA ALA A 7 15.39 21.56 4.16
C ALA A 7 15.17 20.12 4.62
N MET A 8 13.97 19.77 5.12
CA MET A 8 13.59 18.43 5.56
C MET A 8 13.08 17.60 4.37
N LYS A 9 13.96 17.24 3.45
CA LYS A 9 13.61 16.65 2.14
C LYS A 9 12.73 15.41 2.23
N ILE A 10 13.07 14.46 3.10
CA ILE A 10 12.30 13.21 3.29
C ILE A 10 10.90 13.53 3.85
N THR A 11 10.81 14.36 4.89
CA THR A 11 9.53 14.77 5.49
C THR A 11 8.66 15.52 4.48
N THR A 12 9.26 16.37 3.67
CA THR A 12 8.59 17.11 2.59
C THR A 12 8.06 16.13 1.53
N GLY A 13 8.86 15.13 1.13
CA GLY A 13 8.42 14.07 0.23
C GLY A 13 7.20 13.32 0.75
N PHE A 14 7.20 12.94 2.04
CA PHE A 14 6.03 12.30 2.67
C PHE A 14 4.80 13.22 2.78
N TRP A 15 5.00 14.51 2.97
CA TRP A 15 3.90 15.48 2.95
C TRP A 15 3.24 15.54 1.56
N HIS A 16 4.05 15.56 0.49
CA HIS A 16 3.54 15.49 -0.89
C HIS A 16 2.88 14.14 -1.19
N PHE A 17 3.45 13.02 -0.72
CA PHE A 17 2.82 11.71 -0.79
C PHE A 17 1.41 11.71 -0.17
N ALA A 18 1.27 12.17 1.07
CA ALA A 18 -0.02 12.22 1.76
C ALA A 18 -1.05 13.12 1.04
N ARG A 19 -0.61 14.27 0.54
CA ARG A 19 -1.46 15.16 -0.29
C ARG A 19 -1.88 14.48 -1.58
N GLY A 20 -0.93 13.86 -2.28
CA GLY A 20 -1.18 13.16 -3.53
C GLY A 20 -2.20 12.04 -3.35
N MET A 21 -2.07 11.24 -2.30
CA MET A 21 -3.04 10.18 -1.94
C MET A 21 -4.44 10.74 -1.71
N ALA A 22 -4.56 11.84 -0.96
CA ALA A 22 -5.85 12.50 -0.69
C ALA A 22 -6.47 13.09 -1.98
N LEU A 23 -5.66 13.71 -2.83
CA LEU A 23 -6.09 14.29 -4.11
C LEU A 23 -6.55 13.18 -5.08
N ALA A 24 -5.80 12.09 -5.21
CA ALA A 24 -6.21 10.95 -6.02
C ALA A 24 -7.50 10.32 -5.51
N GLY A 25 -7.64 10.16 -4.18
CA GLY A 25 -8.86 9.64 -3.55
C GLY A 25 -10.10 10.53 -3.72
N THR A 26 -9.90 11.83 -3.96
CA THR A 26 -10.99 12.80 -4.22
C THR A 26 -11.20 13.12 -5.72
N GLY A 27 -10.52 12.40 -6.61
CA GLY A 27 -10.65 12.55 -8.07
C GLY A 27 -9.93 13.75 -8.68
N LYS A 28 -9.10 14.45 -7.90
CA LYS A 28 -8.30 15.59 -8.36
C LYS A 28 -6.98 15.14 -8.99
N LEU A 29 -7.08 14.40 -10.10
CA LEU A 29 -5.97 13.65 -10.68
C LEU A 29 -4.80 14.54 -11.15
N ASN A 30 -5.08 15.68 -11.78
CA ASN A 30 -4.01 16.58 -12.24
C ASN A 30 -3.19 17.14 -11.06
N GLU A 31 -3.87 17.45 -9.94
CA GLU A 31 -3.21 17.90 -8.73
C GLU A 31 -2.42 16.75 -8.08
N ALA A 32 -2.98 15.53 -8.05
CA ALA A 32 -2.29 14.34 -7.53
C ALA A 32 -1.01 14.02 -8.33
N GLU A 33 -1.03 14.19 -9.66
CA GLU A 33 0.14 14.00 -10.51
C GLU A 33 1.23 15.05 -10.27
N ALA A 34 0.84 16.29 -9.96
CA ALA A 34 1.80 17.30 -9.57
C ALA A 34 2.52 16.91 -8.26
N GLU A 35 1.78 16.38 -7.28
CA GLU A 35 2.36 15.85 -6.05
C GLU A 35 3.26 14.62 -6.32
N TYR A 36 2.83 13.70 -7.19
CA TYR A 36 3.61 12.53 -7.59
C TYR A 36 4.98 12.91 -8.15
N LYS A 37 5.04 13.93 -9.01
CA LYS A 37 6.32 14.42 -9.56
C LYS A 37 7.28 14.84 -8.45
N VAL A 38 6.78 15.55 -7.44
CA VAL A 38 7.63 15.99 -6.31
C VAL A 38 8.11 14.79 -5.48
N VAL A 39 7.26 13.77 -5.28
CA VAL A 39 7.65 12.54 -4.59
C VAL A 39 8.72 11.79 -5.38
N SER A 40 8.56 11.67 -6.70
CA SER A 40 9.55 11.04 -7.59
C SER A 40 10.89 11.79 -7.60
N GLU A 41 10.86 13.12 -7.67
CA GLU A 41 12.07 13.94 -7.55
C GLU A 41 12.75 13.78 -6.20
N ALA A 42 11.98 13.69 -5.11
CA ALA A 42 12.52 13.44 -3.77
C ALA A 42 13.18 12.07 -3.66
N GLU A 43 12.59 11.02 -4.26
CA GLU A 43 13.19 9.67 -4.35
C GLU A 43 14.53 9.73 -5.11
N GLN A 44 14.52 10.28 -6.33
CA GLN A 44 15.69 10.35 -7.21
C GLN A 44 16.86 11.13 -6.56
N ASN A 45 16.54 12.21 -5.84
CA ASN A 45 17.52 13.06 -5.17
C ASN A 45 17.93 12.56 -3.77
N THR A 46 17.34 11.46 -3.26
CA THR A 46 17.74 10.86 -2.00
C THR A 46 19.00 10.01 -2.22
N PRO A 47 20.14 10.36 -1.56
CA PRO A 47 21.36 9.57 -1.69
C PRO A 47 21.17 8.14 -1.19
N PRO A 48 21.81 7.13 -1.81
CA PRO A 48 21.59 5.71 -1.53
C PRO A 48 22.08 5.24 -0.15
N ASP A 49 22.90 6.03 0.51
CA ASP A 49 23.49 5.75 1.82
C ASP A 49 22.74 6.40 2.99
N VAL A 50 21.77 7.28 2.68
CA VAL A 50 20.97 7.94 3.72
C VAL A 50 20.05 6.93 4.40
N VAL A 51 20.15 6.89 5.72
CA VAL A 51 19.30 6.06 6.59
C VAL A 51 17.99 6.77 6.89
N PHE A 52 16.87 6.05 6.84
CA PHE A 52 15.54 6.61 7.14
C PHE A 52 15.40 6.89 8.64
N ALA A 53 15.66 5.89 9.47
CA ALA A 53 15.60 6.00 10.93
C ALA A 53 16.61 5.07 11.60
N ALA A 54 17.29 5.56 12.65
CA ALA A 54 18.10 4.74 13.54
C ALA A 54 17.20 4.15 14.65
N PRO A 55 17.47 2.95 15.17
CA PRO A 55 18.63 2.08 14.89
C PRO A 55 18.40 1.06 13.76
N ILE A 56 17.24 1.03 13.11
CA ILE A 56 16.84 -0.01 12.14
C ILE A 56 17.71 0.05 10.88
N ASN A 57 18.06 1.27 10.45
CA ASN A 57 18.94 1.54 9.31
C ASN A 57 18.41 1.01 7.96
N ASN A 58 17.08 1.10 7.72
CA ASN A 58 16.57 1.00 6.38
C ASN A 58 16.96 2.24 5.55
N LYS A 59 17.12 2.07 4.25
CA LYS A 59 17.52 3.18 3.39
C LYS A 59 16.33 4.11 3.14
N ALA A 60 16.55 5.40 3.30
CA ALA A 60 15.53 6.40 3.03
C ALA A 60 15.04 6.34 1.58
N LYS A 61 15.92 6.02 0.63
CA LYS A 61 15.59 5.87 -0.78
C LYS A 61 14.59 4.74 -1.01
N ASP A 62 14.72 3.60 -0.33
CA ASP A 62 13.78 2.47 -0.45
C ASP A 62 12.39 2.86 0.07
N ILE A 63 12.32 3.57 1.20
CA ILE A 63 11.06 4.05 1.76
C ILE A 63 10.40 5.11 0.84
N MET A 64 11.20 6.02 0.27
CA MET A 64 10.69 7.00 -0.71
C MET A 64 10.21 6.31 -1.99
N LYS A 65 10.89 5.25 -2.45
CA LYS A 65 10.45 4.47 -3.62
C LYS A 65 9.13 3.76 -3.38
N ILE A 66 8.92 3.17 -2.19
CA ILE A 66 7.61 2.61 -1.83
C ILE A 66 6.52 3.71 -1.89
N SER A 67 6.80 4.91 -1.35
CA SER A 67 5.82 6.00 -1.38
C SER A 67 5.50 6.47 -2.80
N GLU A 68 6.49 6.54 -3.67
CA GLU A 68 6.30 6.85 -5.09
C GLU A 68 5.41 5.82 -5.78
N ASP A 69 5.75 4.53 -5.65
CA ASP A 69 5.01 3.44 -6.31
C ASP A 69 3.58 3.32 -5.79
N VAL A 70 3.35 3.48 -4.49
CA VAL A 70 2.00 3.46 -3.89
C VAL A 70 1.16 4.63 -4.37
N LEU A 71 1.71 5.85 -4.42
CA LEU A 71 0.98 7.01 -4.95
C LEU A 71 0.70 6.87 -6.45
N GLY A 72 1.70 6.40 -7.22
CA GLY A 72 1.52 6.10 -8.65
C GLY A 72 0.42 5.08 -8.89
N ALA A 73 0.37 4.01 -8.08
CA ALA A 73 -0.69 3.01 -8.15
C ALA A 73 -2.07 3.60 -7.83
N LYS A 74 -2.18 4.46 -6.81
CA LYS A 74 -3.44 5.15 -6.48
C LYS A 74 -3.95 6.02 -7.63
N ILE A 75 -3.05 6.74 -8.31
CA ILE A 75 -3.37 7.54 -9.50
C ILE A 75 -3.80 6.63 -10.66
N ALA A 76 -3.08 5.53 -10.91
CA ALA A 76 -3.40 4.56 -11.94
C ALA A 76 -4.79 3.95 -11.72
N MET A 77 -5.12 3.56 -10.47
CA MET A 77 -6.45 3.08 -10.09
C MET A 77 -7.55 4.11 -10.39
N ALA A 78 -7.32 5.37 -10.03
CA ALA A 78 -8.27 6.44 -10.30
C ALA A 78 -8.48 6.68 -11.82
N ARG A 79 -7.49 6.33 -12.64
CA ARG A 79 -7.56 6.30 -14.12
C ARG A 79 -8.13 5.00 -14.69
N LYS A 80 -8.45 4.02 -13.84
CA LYS A 80 -8.88 2.66 -14.23
C LYS A 80 -7.80 1.85 -14.97
N ASP A 81 -6.53 2.20 -14.77
CA ASP A 81 -5.38 1.44 -15.25
C ASP A 81 -4.91 0.45 -14.17
N ASN A 82 -5.68 -0.63 -14.02
CA ASN A 82 -5.42 -1.64 -13.01
C ASN A 82 -4.08 -2.36 -13.26
N LEU A 83 -3.67 -2.54 -14.50
CA LEU A 83 -2.41 -3.23 -14.84
C LEU A 83 -1.20 -2.42 -14.39
N GLN A 84 -1.23 -1.11 -14.63
CA GLN A 84 -0.19 -0.20 -14.13
C GLN A 84 -0.15 -0.22 -12.60
N ALA A 85 -1.31 -0.17 -11.93
CA ALA A 85 -1.39 -0.22 -10.47
C ALA A 85 -0.81 -1.53 -9.90
N ILE A 86 -1.14 -2.68 -10.49
CA ILE A 86 -0.59 -4.00 -10.11
C ILE A 86 0.94 -4.00 -10.26
N SER A 87 1.47 -3.48 -11.37
CA SER A 87 2.91 -3.41 -11.62
C SER A 87 3.63 -2.60 -10.54
N LEU A 88 3.14 -1.40 -10.23
CA LEU A 88 3.72 -0.51 -9.23
C LEU A 88 3.64 -1.11 -7.82
N LEU A 89 2.49 -1.65 -7.43
CA LEU A 89 2.33 -2.27 -6.11
C LEU A 89 3.18 -3.54 -5.96
N THR A 90 3.36 -4.30 -7.03
CA THR A 90 4.28 -5.46 -7.02
C THR A 90 5.72 -5.03 -6.78
N ALA A 91 6.17 -3.95 -7.41
CA ALA A 91 7.49 -3.37 -7.17
C ALA A 91 7.63 -2.87 -5.72
N ALA A 92 6.63 -2.16 -5.22
CA ALA A 92 6.61 -1.66 -3.84
C ALA A 92 6.66 -2.81 -2.80
N VAL A 93 5.91 -3.91 -3.04
CA VAL A 93 5.96 -5.12 -2.19
C VAL A 93 7.36 -5.72 -2.19
N ALA A 94 8.00 -5.83 -3.36
CA ALA A 94 9.36 -6.37 -3.45
C ALA A 94 10.36 -5.55 -2.63
N ILE A 95 10.25 -4.22 -2.61
CA ILE A 95 11.08 -3.35 -1.78
C ILE A 95 10.71 -3.52 -0.31
N GLN A 96 9.43 -3.49 0.05
CA GLN A 96 8.98 -3.67 1.44
C GLN A 96 9.50 -4.98 2.05
N ASP A 97 9.60 -6.04 1.25
CA ASP A 97 10.11 -7.34 1.69
C ASP A 97 11.59 -7.34 2.06
N THR A 98 12.36 -6.39 1.58
CA THR A 98 13.77 -6.23 1.92
C THR A 98 14.01 -5.39 3.19
N LEU A 99 12.97 -4.70 3.67
CA LEU A 99 13.10 -3.85 4.83
C LEU A 99 13.36 -4.68 6.09
N LYS A 100 14.28 -4.18 6.91
CA LYS A 100 14.54 -4.75 8.23
C LYS A 100 13.37 -4.46 9.15
N TYR A 101 13.07 -5.42 10.02
CA TYR A 101 12.06 -5.26 11.05
C TYR A 101 12.37 -4.08 11.98
N GLY A 102 11.34 -3.36 12.37
CA GLY A 102 11.39 -2.27 13.33
C GLY A 102 10.03 -1.97 13.92
N GLU A 103 10.02 -1.38 15.12
CA GLU A 103 8.83 -0.89 15.78
C GLU A 103 9.05 0.54 16.28
N PRO A 104 8.29 1.49 15.74
CA PRO A 104 7.32 1.32 14.65
C PRO A 104 8.01 0.95 13.33
N PRO A 105 7.32 0.26 12.39
CA PRO A 105 7.88 -0.04 11.08
C PRO A 105 8.12 1.25 10.28
N ASP A 106 9.23 1.30 9.54
CA ASP A 106 9.57 2.48 8.73
C ASP A 106 8.58 2.75 7.59
N TRP A 107 7.90 1.70 7.10
CA TRP A 107 6.71 1.82 6.25
C TRP A 107 5.47 1.37 7.03
N PHE A 108 4.49 2.22 7.15
CA PHE A 108 3.43 2.17 8.17
C PHE A 108 2.23 1.25 7.86
N PHE A 109 2.13 0.67 6.67
CA PHE A 109 1.09 -0.31 6.34
C PHE A 109 1.59 -1.38 5.36
N PRO A 110 1.00 -2.58 5.35
CA PRO A 110 1.36 -3.62 4.40
C PRO A 110 0.90 -3.25 2.97
N VAL A 111 1.84 -3.08 2.05
CA VAL A 111 1.52 -2.76 0.63
C VAL A 111 0.72 -3.89 -0.02
N ARG A 112 0.85 -5.13 0.50
CA ARG A 112 0.07 -6.28 0.04
C ARG A 112 -1.44 -6.10 0.17
N GLU A 113 -1.91 -5.32 1.13
CA GLU A 113 -3.34 -5.00 1.23
C GLU A 113 -3.84 -4.35 -0.06
N SER A 114 -3.14 -3.30 -0.51
CA SER A 114 -3.48 -2.60 -1.73
C SER A 114 -3.29 -3.46 -2.98
N LEU A 115 -2.19 -4.22 -3.07
CA LEU A 115 -1.96 -5.14 -4.20
C LEU A 115 -3.08 -6.19 -4.32
N GLY A 116 -3.44 -6.84 -3.22
CA GLY A 116 -4.53 -7.81 -3.19
C GLY A 116 -5.88 -7.18 -3.57
N GLY A 117 -6.15 -5.95 -3.09
CA GLY A 117 -7.35 -5.20 -3.45
C GLY A 117 -7.45 -4.90 -4.95
N VAL A 118 -6.35 -4.44 -5.56
CA VAL A 118 -6.32 -4.17 -7.02
C VAL A 118 -6.47 -5.46 -7.84
N LEU A 119 -5.83 -6.55 -7.43
CA LEU A 119 -6.00 -7.85 -8.09
C LEU A 119 -7.47 -8.32 -8.06
N LEU A 120 -8.16 -8.16 -6.93
CA LEU A 120 -9.61 -8.45 -6.83
C LEU A 120 -10.43 -7.58 -7.79
N ILE A 121 -10.16 -6.28 -7.84
CA ILE A 121 -10.85 -5.34 -8.74
C ILE A 121 -10.58 -5.71 -10.21
N ASN A 122 -9.39 -6.22 -10.50
CA ASN A 122 -8.99 -6.66 -11.84
C ASN A 122 -9.51 -8.07 -12.20
N GLY A 123 -10.18 -8.77 -11.28
CA GLY A 123 -10.74 -10.12 -11.51
C GLY A 123 -9.76 -11.27 -11.25
N ASP A 124 -8.54 -11.00 -10.82
CA ASP A 124 -7.56 -12.04 -10.45
C ASP A 124 -7.72 -12.46 -8.97
N ALA A 125 -8.77 -13.21 -8.71
CA ALA A 125 -9.07 -13.70 -7.36
C ALA A 125 -8.02 -14.68 -6.84
N ALA A 126 -7.39 -15.48 -7.72
CA ALA A 126 -6.35 -16.44 -7.33
C ALA A 126 -5.04 -15.74 -6.98
N GLY A 127 -4.66 -14.70 -7.73
CA GLY A 127 -3.53 -13.84 -7.42
C GLY A 127 -3.74 -13.09 -6.09
N ALA A 128 -4.94 -12.53 -5.90
CA ALA A 128 -5.30 -11.85 -4.67
C ALA A 128 -5.21 -12.76 -3.44
N GLU A 129 -5.74 -14.01 -3.52
CA GLU A 129 -5.62 -15.00 -2.45
C GLU A 129 -4.16 -15.21 -2.04
N LYS A 130 -3.26 -15.40 -3.02
CA LYS A 130 -1.83 -15.60 -2.74
C LYS A 130 -1.22 -14.41 -2.00
N VAL A 131 -1.55 -13.19 -2.43
CA VAL A 131 -1.03 -11.95 -1.85
C VAL A 131 -1.52 -11.77 -0.42
N PHE A 132 -2.83 -11.97 -0.15
CA PHE A 132 -3.37 -11.83 1.20
C PHE A 132 -2.84 -12.90 2.16
N ARG A 133 -2.66 -14.15 1.70
CA ARG A 133 -2.03 -15.19 2.52
C ARG A 133 -0.59 -14.83 2.87
N ALA A 134 0.20 -14.36 1.89
CA ALA A 134 1.56 -13.91 2.13
C ALA A 134 1.65 -12.70 3.08
N ASP A 135 0.62 -11.85 3.11
CA ASP A 135 0.52 -10.80 4.13
C ASP A 135 0.23 -11.39 5.52
N LEU A 136 -0.73 -12.29 5.62
CA LEU A 136 -1.11 -12.93 6.90
C LEU A 136 0.00 -13.78 7.51
N ASP A 137 0.92 -14.32 6.71
CA ASP A 137 2.13 -14.99 7.20
C ASP A 137 3.08 -14.01 7.92
N ARG A 138 3.09 -12.73 7.51
CA ARG A 138 3.93 -11.67 8.11
C ARG A 138 3.20 -10.87 9.19
N ASN A 139 1.92 -10.62 8.96
CA ASN A 139 1.03 -9.80 9.79
C ASN A 139 -0.16 -10.66 10.25
N PRO A 140 0.04 -11.62 11.17
CA PRO A 140 -1.01 -12.52 11.60
C PRO A 140 -2.24 -11.74 12.10
N ARG A 141 -3.43 -12.18 11.67
CA ARG A 141 -4.71 -11.56 12.03
C ARG A 141 -4.90 -10.12 11.55
N ASN A 142 -4.12 -9.65 10.56
CA ASN A 142 -4.40 -8.37 9.92
C ASN A 142 -5.84 -8.38 9.35
N PRO A 143 -6.77 -7.57 9.91
CA PRO A 143 -8.18 -7.69 9.54
C PRO A 143 -8.45 -7.26 8.10
N ARG A 144 -7.66 -6.35 7.53
CA ARG A 144 -7.81 -5.92 6.13
C ARG A 144 -7.43 -7.05 5.18
N SER A 145 -6.37 -7.79 5.48
CA SER A 145 -5.95 -8.97 4.70
C SER A 145 -6.89 -10.15 4.89
N LEU A 146 -7.46 -10.36 6.09
CA LEU A 146 -8.51 -11.36 6.31
C LEU A 146 -9.76 -11.03 5.48
N PHE A 147 -10.22 -9.79 5.48
CA PHE A 147 -11.33 -9.36 4.62
C PHE A 147 -11.03 -9.61 3.15
N GLY A 148 -9.86 -9.18 2.67
CA GLY A 148 -9.44 -9.38 1.28
C GLY A 148 -9.36 -10.87 0.89
N LEU A 149 -8.82 -11.71 1.76
CA LEU A 149 -8.76 -13.16 1.57
C LEU A 149 -10.15 -13.78 1.48
N GLN A 150 -11.07 -13.38 2.37
CA GLN A 150 -12.46 -13.81 2.32
C GLN A 150 -13.11 -13.48 0.96
N GLN A 151 -12.93 -12.24 0.47
CA GLN A 151 -13.48 -11.83 -0.83
C GLN A 151 -12.84 -12.63 -1.98
N ALA A 152 -11.54 -12.88 -1.93
CA ALA A 152 -10.83 -13.66 -2.93
C ALA A 152 -11.34 -15.12 -2.99
N LEU A 153 -11.61 -15.74 -1.83
CA LEU A 153 -12.17 -17.08 -1.75
C LEU A 153 -13.62 -17.13 -2.25
N LYS A 154 -14.46 -16.15 -1.89
CA LYS A 154 -15.84 -16.01 -2.40
C LYS A 154 -15.86 -15.88 -3.92
N ALA A 155 -14.98 -15.06 -4.49
CA ALA A 155 -14.86 -14.88 -5.95
C ALA A 155 -14.44 -16.16 -6.69
N GLN A 156 -13.80 -17.09 -6.00
CA GLN A 156 -13.44 -18.43 -6.50
C GLN A 156 -14.51 -19.49 -6.20
N ASN A 157 -15.69 -19.14 -5.68
CA ASN A 157 -16.75 -20.05 -5.25
C ASN A 157 -16.34 -20.98 -4.09
N ARG A 158 -15.30 -20.66 -3.35
CA ARG A 158 -14.82 -21.41 -2.18
C ARG A 158 -15.47 -20.90 -0.89
N ASN A 159 -16.80 -20.97 -0.85
CA ASN A 159 -17.61 -20.38 0.23
C ASN A 159 -17.37 -21.06 1.60
N TYR A 160 -17.04 -22.33 1.63
CA TYR A 160 -16.71 -23.05 2.87
C TYR A 160 -15.44 -22.47 3.50
N ASP A 161 -14.36 -22.33 2.73
CA ASP A 161 -13.10 -21.76 3.19
C ASP A 161 -13.27 -20.29 3.59
N ALA A 162 -14.06 -19.55 2.82
CA ALA A 162 -14.36 -18.14 3.10
C ALA A 162 -15.07 -17.98 4.46
N GLY A 163 -15.90 -18.93 4.87
CA GLY A 163 -16.58 -18.90 6.17
C GLY A 163 -15.64 -18.97 7.37
N PHE A 164 -14.55 -19.73 7.27
CA PHE A 164 -13.53 -19.74 8.34
C PHE A 164 -12.80 -18.40 8.45
N VAL A 165 -12.39 -17.85 7.30
CA VAL A 165 -11.70 -16.53 7.27
C VAL A 165 -12.63 -15.42 7.76
N GLU A 166 -13.94 -15.51 7.46
CA GLU A 166 -14.95 -14.56 7.94
C GLU A 166 -15.06 -14.54 9.47
N ALA A 167 -15.01 -15.69 10.10
CA ALA A 167 -15.01 -15.79 11.57
C ALA A 167 -13.76 -15.11 12.17
N GLU A 168 -12.57 -15.36 11.62
CA GLU A 168 -11.33 -14.71 12.05
C GLU A 168 -11.36 -13.19 11.81
N PHE A 169 -11.94 -12.75 10.69
CA PHE A 169 -12.11 -11.31 10.39
C PHE A 169 -13.00 -10.66 11.47
N HIS A 170 -14.16 -11.22 11.78
CA HIS A 170 -15.06 -10.65 12.78
C HIS A 170 -14.46 -10.62 14.19
N ASP A 171 -13.61 -11.57 14.54
CA ASP A 171 -12.87 -11.55 15.80
C ASP A 171 -11.83 -10.43 15.86
N SER A 172 -11.22 -10.10 14.72
CA SER A 172 -10.13 -9.11 14.62
C SER A 172 -10.61 -7.71 14.33
N TRP A 173 -11.77 -7.55 13.64
CA TRP A 173 -12.31 -6.27 13.19
C TRP A 173 -13.48 -5.81 14.06
N LYS A 174 -13.30 -4.71 14.77
CA LYS A 174 -14.35 -4.07 15.59
C LYS A 174 -14.80 -2.73 15.01
N GLY A 175 -14.41 -2.43 13.77
CA GLY A 175 -14.79 -1.21 13.04
C GLY A 175 -16.13 -1.32 12.33
N GLY A 176 -16.41 -0.35 11.45
CA GLY A 176 -17.59 -0.35 10.59
C GLY A 176 -17.44 -1.26 9.36
N ASP A 177 -18.36 -1.11 8.42
CA ASP A 177 -18.35 -1.87 7.17
C ASP A 177 -17.08 -1.61 6.34
N VAL A 178 -16.55 -2.65 5.72
CA VAL A 178 -15.37 -2.63 4.86
C VAL A 178 -15.75 -3.11 3.46
N LYS A 179 -15.23 -2.42 2.43
CA LYS A 179 -15.40 -2.78 1.02
C LYS A 179 -14.05 -3.05 0.37
N VAL A 180 -14.02 -3.80 -0.74
CA VAL A 180 -12.78 -4.06 -1.50
C VAL A 180 -12.09 -2.75 -1.92
N ALA A 181 -12.86 -1.72 -2.27
CA ALA A 181 -12.32 -0.41 -2.62
C ALA A 181 -11.57 0.29 -1.46
N ASP A 182 -11.83 -0.09 -0.21
CA ASP A 182 -11.16 0.47 0.97
C ASP A 182 -9.77 -0.15 1.20
N LEU A 183 -9.43 -1.23 0.48
CA LEU A 183 -8.11 -1.84 0.51
C LEU A 183 -7.06 -1.09 -0.34
N VAL A 184 -7.51 -0.17 -1.22
CA VAL A 184 -6.69 0.50 -2.23
C VAL A 184 -6.57 2.00 -2.00
#